data_598764b851401ffceaca97321bc6085c
#
_entry.id   598764b851401ffceaca97321bc6085c
#
_cell.length_a   1.000
_cell.length_b   1.000
_cell.length_c   1.000
_cell.angle_alpha   90.00
_cell.angle_beta   90.00
_cell.angle_gamma   90.00
#
_symmetry.space_group_name_H-M   'P 1'
#
loop_
_entity.id
_entity.type
_entity.pdbx_description
1 polymer ?
#
loop_
_entity_poly.entity_id
_entity_poly.type
_entity_poly.pdbx_seq_one_letter_code
_entity_poly.pdbx_strand_id
1 'polypeptide(L)'
;MCIGPIISIVEDDAAVRAATQSLVKSLGFDVYTFASAPEFLQSQRVAETACLISDVQMPMMSGIELQTVLVERGFQIPMIFMTAFLDPSVKRCAMDAGAIGFLTKPCDGNVLHQLIQDAIRRGGRKA
;
A
#
# COMPACT_ATOMS: atom_id res chain seq x y z
N MET A 1 25.37 -5.34 -2.24
CA MET A 1 24.47 -4.90 -3.27
C MET A 1 23.23 -4.21 -2.72
N CYS A 2 22.94 -3.09 -3.26
CA CYS A 2 21.83 -2.30 -2.78
C CYS A 2 20.58 -2.65 -3.52
N ILE A 3 19.53 -2.96 -2.79
CA ILE A 3 18.22 -3.19 -3.37
C ILE A 3 17.40 -1.95 -3.10
N GLY A 4 16.78 -1.43 -4.16
CA GLY A 4 15.94 -0.27 -4.01
C GLY A 4 14.73 -0.57 -3.15
N PRO A 5 13.99 0.48 -2.75
CA PRO A 5 12.78 0.29 -1.97
C PRO A 5 11.77 -0.55 -2.72
N ILE A 6 11.09 -1.43 -2.01
CA ILE A 6 10.09 -2.32 -2.59
C ILE A 6 8.72 -1.81 -2.23
N ILE A 7 7.89 -1.62 -3.24
CA ILE A 7 6.51 -1.21 -3.08
C ILE A 7 5.63 -2.44 -3.32
N SER A 8 4.81 -2.78 -2.37
CA SER A 8 3.86 -3.88 -2.53
C SER A 8 2.48 -3.31 -2.80
N ILE A 9 1.75 -3.96 -3.70
CA ILE A 9 0.42 -3.53 -4.09
C ILE A 9 -0.54 -4.68 -3.86
N VAL A 10 -1.61 -4.43 -3.12
CA VAL A 10 -2.68 -5.41 -2.89
C VAL A 10 -3.93 -4.88 -3.53
N GLU A 11 -4.41 -5.56 -4.57
CA GLU A 11 -5.57 -5.13 -5.35
C GLU A 11 -6.21 -6.33 -6.01
N ASP A 12 -7.49 -6.55 -5.76
CA ASP A 12 -8.18 -7.73 -6.30
C ASP A 12 -8.58 -7.58 -7.77
N ASP A 13 -8.74 -6.35 -8.26
CA ASP A 13 -9.07 -6.14 -9.67
C ASP A 13 -7.80 -6.22 -10.50
N ALA A 14 -7.75 -7.20 -11.42
CA ALA A 14 -6.53 -7.45 -12.19
C ALA A 14 -6.14 -6.26 -13.07
N ALA A 15 -7.11 -5.58 -13.66
CA ALA A 15 -6.82 -4.43 -14.53
C ALA A 15 -6.27 -3.26 -13.72
N VAL A 16 -6.87 -2.98 -12.57
CA VAL A 16 -6.40 -1.90 -11.70
C VAL A 16 -5.03 -2.24 -11.14
N ARG A 17 -4.84 -3.52 -10.77
CA ARG A 17 -3.56 -3.97 -10.23
C ARG A 17 -2.44 -3.78 -11.26
N ALA A 18 -2.69 -4.16 -12.51
CA ALA A 18 -1.69 -4.01 -13.57
C ALA A 18 -1.40 -2.53 -13.85
N ALA A 19 -2.43 -1.69 -13.87
CA ALA A 19 -2.24 -0.26 -14.11
C ALA A 19 -1.44 0.39 -12.99
N THR A 20 -1.75 0.04 -11.74
CA THR A 20 -1.03 0.60 -10.60
C THR A 20 0.43 0.12 -10.61
N GLN A 21 0.64 -1.14 -10.94
CA GLN A 21 1.99 -1.68 -11.05
C GLN A 21 2.80 -0.92 -12.09
N SER A 22 2.22 -0.70 -13.27
CA SER A 22 2.92 0.03 -14.33
C SER A 22 3.26 1.44 -13.89
N LEU A 23 2.32 2.11 -13.24
CA LEU A 23 2.53 3.46 -12.77
C LEU A 23 3.69 3.51 -11.78
N VAL A 24 3.67 2.65 -10.78
CA VAL A 24 4.70 2.67 -9.75
C VAL A 24 6.06 2.30 -10.33
N LYS A 25 6.12 1.34 -11.24
CA LYS A 25 7.37 1.00 -11.91
C LYS A 25 7.91 2.18 -12.70
N SER A 26 7.04 2.94 -13.35
CA SER A 26 7.47 4.10 -14.14
C SER A 26 8.07 5.19 -13.25
N LEU A 27 7.77 5.16 -11.96
CA LEU A 27 8.33 6.11 -11.01
C LEU A 27 9.69 5.68 -10.48
N GLY A 28 10.18 4.50 -10.89
CA GLY A 28 11.52 4.04 -10.56
C GLY A 28 11.62 3.07 -9.39
N PHE A 29 10.51 2.50 -8.96
CA PHE A 29 10.51 1.59 -7.81
C PHE A 29 10.38 0.13 -8.23
N ASP A 30 10.87 -0.76 -7.38
CA ASP A 30 10.60 -2.18 -7.52
C ASP A 30 9.24 -2.49 -6.94
N VAL A 31 8.46 -3.31 -7.64
CA VAL A 31 7.06 -3.53 -7.29
C VAL A 31 6.75 -5.02 -7.24
N TYR A 32 6.03 -5.43 -6.20
CA TYR A 32 5.40 -6.75 -6.13
C TYR A 32 3.90 -6.55 -5.99
N THR A 33 3.11 -7.41 -6.63
CA THR A 33 1.66 -7.28 -6.59
C THR A 33 1.02 -8.54 -6.03
N PHE A 34 -0.12 -8.35 -5.39
CA PHE A 34 -0.86 -9.44 -4.76
C PHE A 34 -2.35 -9.23 -5.05
N ALA A 35 -3.06 -10.32 -5.28
CA ALA A 35 -4.48 -10.26 -5.62
C ALA A 35 -5.37 -10.16 -4.38
N SER A 36 -4.83 -10.44 -3.21
CA SER A 36 -5.61 -10.37 -1.97
C SER A 36 -4.69 -10.09 -0.78
N ALA A 37 -5.31 -9.63 0.32
CA ALA A 37 -4.56 -9.37 1.54
C ALA A 37 -3.97 -10.66 2.13
N PRO A 38 -4.72 -11.78 2.19
CA PRO A 38 -4.11 -13.02 2.67
C PRO A 38 -2.90 -13.44 1.86
N GLU A 39 -2.94 -13.27 0.54
CA GLU A 39 -1.82 -13.61 -0.31
C GLU A 39 -0.58 -12.81 0.07
N PHE A 40 -0.75 -11.50 0.32
CA PHE A 40 0.35 -10.65 0.76
C PHE A 40 0.88 -11.11 2.12
N LEU A 41 -0.02 -11.36 3.07
CA LEU A 41 0.38 -11.73 4.42
C LEU A 41 1.14 -13.05 4.48
N GLN A 42 0.86 -13.96 3.54
CA GLN A 42 1.55 -15.25 3.48
C GLN A 42 2.84 -15.18 2.71
N SER A 43 3.11 -14.08 2.03
CA SER A 43 4.31 -13.95 1.23
C SER A 43 5.49 -13.61 2.12
N GLN A 44 6.70 -13.80 1.56
CA GLN A 44 7.91 -13.41 2.26
C GLN A 44 8.24 -11.95 2.04
N ARG A 45 7.36 -11.21 1.34
CA ARG A 45 7.64 -9.82 1.00
C ARG A 45 7.18 -8.83 2.06
N VAL A 46 6.40 -9.29 3.05
CA VAL A 46 5.87 -8.38 4.07
C VAL A 46 6.99 -7.59 4.73
N ALA A 47 8.00 -8.30 5.21
CA ALA A 47 9.10 -7.65 5.93
C ALA A 47 9.97 -6.78 5.03
N GLU A 48 9.93 -7.00 3.72
CA GLU A 48 10.75 -6.26 2.76
C GLU A 48 10.05 -5.03 2.21
N THR A 49 8.76 -4.89 2.49
CA THR A 49 7.94 -3.84 1.89
C THR A 49 8.24 -2.49 2.54
N ALA A 50 8.65 -1.52 1.73
CA ALA A 50 8.91 -0.16 2.21
C ALA A 50 7.63 0.67 2.24
N CYS A 51 6.68 0.36 1.36
CA CYS A 51 5.40 1.05 1.30
C CYS A 51 4.37 0.08 0.72
N LEU A 52 3.20 0.04 1.33
CA LEU A 52 2.11 -0.84 0.87
C LEU A 52 0.99 0.01 0.31
N ILE A 53 0.61 -0.26 -0.92
CA ILE A 53 -0.55 0.37 -1.55
C ILE A 53 -1.67 -0.67 -1.57
N SER A 54 -2.79 -0.37 -0.94
CA SER A 54 -3.88 -1.34 -0.81
C SER A 54 -5.21 -0.71 -1.16
N ASP A 55 -6.04 -1.49 -1.85
CA ASP A 55 -7.45 -1.14 -1.99
C ASP A 55 -8.11 -1.28 -0.62
N VAL A 56 -9.15 -0.51 -0.39
CA VAL A 56 -9.93 -0.59 0.84
C VAL A 56 -10.85 -1.80 0.81
N GLN A 57 -11.58 -1.97 -0.29
CA GLN A 57 -12.60 -3.01 -0.39
C GLN A 57 -12.10 -4.18 -1.22
N MET A 58 -11.90 -5.30 -0.56
CA MET A 58 -11.44 -6.53 -1.21
C MET A 58 -12.15 -7.72 -0.58
N PRO A 59 -12.33 -8.81 -1.36
CA PRO A 59 -12.88 -10.04 -0.80
C PRO A 59 -11.97 -10.60 0.30
N MET A 60 -12.52 -11.34 1.21
CA MET A 60 -11.83 -12.04 2.28
C MET A 60 -11.30 -11.12 3.37
N MET A 61 -10.54 -10.11 3.03
CA MET A 61 -9.99 -9.19 4.01
C MET A 61 -9.89 -7.81 3.38
N SER A 62 -10.47 -6.82 4.01
CA SER A 62 -10.40 -5.43 3.53
C SER A 62 -9.03 -4.83 3.78
N GLY A 63 -8.75 -3.70 3.13
CA GLY A 63 -7.50 -3.00 3.37
C GLY A 63 -7.35 -2.53 4.81
N ILE A 64 -8.46 -2.13 5.43
CA ILE A 64 -8.43 -1.70 6.82
C ILE A 64 -8.12 -2.88 7.75
N GLU A 65 -8.70 -4.03 7.46
CA GLU A 65 -8.40 -5.24 8.24
C GLU A 65 -6.94 -5.64 8.06
N LEU A 66 -6.41 -5.50 6.85
CA LEU A 66 -5.00 -5.77 6.58
C LEU A 66 -4.11 -4.86 7.42
N GLN A 67 -4.45 -3.57 7.47
CA GLN A 67 -3.71 -2.62 8.29
C GLN A 67 -3.69 -3.06 9.76
N THR A 68 -4.84 -3.46 10.28
CA THR A 68 -4.94 -3.92 11.65
C THR A 68 -4.06 -5.13 11.91
N VAL A 69 -4.09 -6.11 11.01
CA VAL A 69 -3.28 -7.32 11.15
C VAL A 69 -1.79 -6.98 11.17
N LEU A 70 -1.37 -6.09 10.28
CA LEU A 70 0.05 -5.70 10.23
C LEU A 70 0.50 -5.03 11.52
N VAL A 71 -0.34 -4.13 12.05
CA VAL A 71 -0.03 -3.48 13.32
C VAL A 71 0.05 -4.52 14.44
N GLU A 72 -0.89 -5.45 14.48
CA GLU A 72 -0.90 -6.49 15.53
C GLU A 72 0.30 -7.40 15.45
N ARG A 73 0.84 -7.60 14.25
CA ARG A 73 2.03 -8.43 14.06
C ARG A 73 3.32 -7.66 14.26
N GLY A 74 3.23 -6.38 14.58
CA GLY A 74 4.42 -5.57 14.86
C GLY A 74 5.08 -4.97 13.63
N PHE A 75 4.44 -5.01 12.47
CA PHE A 75 4.98 -4.39 11.28
C PHE A 75 4.59 -2.92 11.24
N GLN A 76 5.55 -2.07 10.92
CA GLN A 76 5.32 -0.64 10.79
C GLN A 76 5.51 -0.24 9.34
N ILE A 77 4.64 -0.74 8.49
CA ILE A 77 4.73 -0.48 7.05
C ILE A 77 3.85 0.71 6.71
N PRO A 78 4.41 1.77 6.13
CA PRO A 78 3.58 2.90 5.69
C PRO A 78 2.58 2.42 4.64
N MET A 79 1.32 2.80 4.81
CA MET A 79 0.26 2.36 3.91
C MET A 79 -0.39 3.53 3.21
N ILE A 80 -0.66 3.33 1.93
CA ILE A 80 -1.45 4.24 1.11
C ILE A 80 -2.68 3.47 0.67
N PHE A 81 -3.86 3.99 0.97
CA PHE A 81 -5.10 3.35 0.54
C PHE A 81 -5.63 3.99 -0.72
N MET A 82 -6.22 3.16 -1.58
CA MET A 82 -6.90 3.61 -2.79
C MET A 82 -8.30 3.02 -2.78
N THR A 83 -9.29 3.81 -3.15
CA THR A 83 -10.67 3.34 -3.17
C THR A 83 -11.43 3.98 -4.32
N ALA A 84 -12.43 3.25 -4.84
CA ALA A 84 -13.32 3.80 -5.85
C ALA A 84 -14.31 4.78 -5.24
N PHE A 85 -14.63 4.60 -3.94
CA PHE A 85 -15.59 5.46 -3.25
C PHE A 85 -14.98 5.98 -1.97
N LEU A 86 -14.90 7.28 -1.84
CA LEU A 86 -14.37 7.90 -0.63
C LEU A 86 -15.44 7.91 0.45
N ASP A 87 -15.17 7.22 1.55
CA ASP A 87 -16.01 7.23 2.73
C ASP A 87 -15.24 7.96 3.82
N PRO A 88 -15.70 9.14 4.28
CA PRO A 88 -14.94 9.91 5.25
C PRO A 88 -14.67 9.17 6.56
N SER A 89 -15.57 8.30 7.00
CA SER A 89 -15.34 7.58 8.24
C SER A 89 -14.29 6.50 8.07
N VAL A 90 -14.24 5.84 6.92
CA VAL A 90 -13.21 4.86 6.62
C VAL A 90 -11.86 5.56 6.50
N LYS A 91 -11.84 6.70 5.82
CA LYS A 91 -10.61 7.49 5.70
C LYS A 91 -10.07 7.88 7.06
N ARG A 92 -10.95 8.36 7.94
CA ARG A 92 -10.53 8.75 9.28
C ARG A 92 -9.94 7.56 10.03
N CYS A 93 -10.59 6.42 9.95
CA CYS A 93 -10.12 5.22 10.60
C CYS A 93 -8.72 4.84 10.11
N ALA A 94 -8.52 4.86 8.80
CA ALA A 94 -7.22 4.52 8.21
C ALA A 94 -6.13 5.49 8.64
N MET A 95 -6.42 6.78 8.58
CA MET A 95 -5.44 7.81 8.92
C MET A 95 -5.11 7.78 10.41
N ASP A 96 -6.12 7.57 11.26
CA ASP A 96 -5.90 7.48 12.70
C ASP A 96 -5.03 6.28 13.05
N ALA A 97 -5.11 5.22 12.26
CA ALA A 97 -4.30 4.02 12.47
C ALA A 97 -2.89 4.14 11.86
N GLY A 98 -2.58 5.27 11.24
CA GLY A 98 -1.22 5.53 10.78
C GLY A 98 -1.01 5.51 9.27
N ALA A 99 -2.07 5.43 8.46
CA ALA A 99 -1.91 5.50 7.02
C ALA A 99 -1.35 6.86 6.62
N ILE A 100 -0.51 6.87 5.59
CA ILE A 100 0.10 8.12 5.15
C ILE A 100 -0.68 8.77 4.02
N GLY A 101 -1.60 8.04 3.40
CA GLY A 101 -2.40 8.61 2.33
C GLY A 101 -3.65 7.80 2.08
N PHE A 102 -4.65 8.46 1.50
CA PHE A 102 -5.92 7.84 1.16
C PHE A 102 -6.41 8.52 -0.11
N LEU A 103 -6.38 7.78 -1.21
CA LEU A 103 -6.65 8.33 -2.54
C LEU A 103 -7.88 7.69 -3.16
N THR A 104 -8.59 8.46 -3.99
CA THR A 104 -9.67 7.89 -4.80
C THR A 104 -9.13 7.47 -6.15
N LYS A 105 -9.70 6.41 -6.71
CA LYS A 105 -9.32 5.93 -8.03
C LYS A 105 -10.06 6.71 -9.10
N PRO A 106 -9.43 6.98 -10.22
CA PRO A 106 -8.03 6.77 -10.54
C PRO A 106 -7.17 7.80 -9.82
N CYS A 107 -6.00 7.40 -9.35
CA CYS A 107 -5.16 8.31 -8.59
C CYS A 107 -4.24 9.11 -9.50
N ASP A 108 -3.87 10.31 -9.03
CA ASP A 108 -2.89 11.15 -9.69
C ASP A 108 -1.51 10.59 -9.44
N GLY A 109 -0.75 10.33 -10.51
CA GLY A 109 0.59 9.76 -10.38
C GLY A 109 1.54 10.64 -9.60
N ASN A 110 1.41 11.95 -9.70
CA ASN A 110 2.28 12.86 -8.96
C ASN A 110 1.99 12.81 -7.46
N VAL A 111 0.73 12.74 -7.09
CA VAL A 111 0.35 12.63 -5.68
C VAL A 111 0.83 11.29 -5.13
N LEU A 112 0.63 10.21 -5.88
CA LEU A 112 1.08 8.90 -5.46
C LEU A 112 2.59 8.87 -5.29
N HIS A 113 3.33 9.46 -6.23
CA HIS A 113 4.80 9.52 -6.16
C HIS A 113 5.24 10.22 -4.88
N GLN A 114 4.61 11.35 -4.57
CA GLN A 114 4.95 12.11 -3.38
C GLN A 114 4.70 11.29 -2.11
N LEU A 115 3.58 10.59 -2.05
CA LEU A 115 3.25 9.76 -0.90
C LEU A 115 4.24 8.59 -0.75
N ILE A 116 4.63 7.97 -1.85
CA ILE A 116 5.59 6.88 -1.80
C ILE A 116 6.94 7.40 -1.29
N GLN A 117 7.37 8.56 -1.76
CA GLN A 117 8.63 9.14 -1.30
C GLN A 117 8.57 9.46 0.19
N ASP A 118 7.44 9.96 0.67
CA ASP A 118 7.26 10.22 2.09
C ASP A 118 7.33 8.91 2.89
N ALA A 119 6.74 7.85 2.37
CA ALA A 119 6.75 6.56 3.02
C ALA A 119 8.16 6.01 3.14
N ILE A 120 8.92 6.08 2.07
CA ILE A 120 10.29 5.58 2.05
C ILE A 120 11.14 6.37 3.03
N ARG A 121 10.95 7.67 3.07
CA ARG A 121 11.70 8.53 3.97
C ARG A 121 11.43 8.17 5.43
N ARG A 122 10.16 7.89 5.77
CA ARG A 122 9.81 7.48 7.12
C ARG A 122 10.39 6.12 7.47
N GLY A 123 10.25 5.15 6.56
CA GLY A 123 10.77 3.81 6.77
C GLY A 123 12.27 3.78 6.88
N GLY A 124 12.94 4.59 6.08
CA GLY A 124 14.40 4.64 6.09
C GLY A 124 14.98 5.19 7.35
N ARG A 125 14.18 5.87 8.18
CA ARG A 125 14.66 6.40 9.44
C ARG A 125 14.67 5.37 10.53
N LYS A 126 14.05 4.27 10.34
CA LYS A 126 14.08 3.24 11.28
C LYS A 126 15.47 2.72 11.37
N ALA A 127 16.03 2.81 12.40
CA ALA A 127 17.40 2.40 12.45
C ALA A 127 17.61 1.14 13.13
#